data_4867b12a5c0d58c80af1a22e4b7de03a
#
_entry.id   4867b12a5c0d58c80af1a22e4b7de03a
#
_cell.length_a   1.000
_cell.length_b   1.000
_cell.length_c   1.000
_cell.angle_alpha   90.00
_cell.angle_beta   90.00
_cell.angle_gamma   90.00
#
_symmetry.space_group_name_H-M   'P 1'
#
loop_
_entity.id
_entity.type
_entity.pdbx_description
1 polymer ?
#
loop_
_entity_poly.entity_id
_entity_poly.type
_entity_poly.pdbx_seq_one_letter_code
_entity_poly.pdbx_strand_id
1 'polypeptide(L)'
;MNGVNRESVEANMTLADKWIISRANNVVKEVTDNMDKFDLGIAAQKIYDFAWSEYCDWYIEIVKPRLYSDDKAAKQTALYTLTYVLEKILKLLHPYMPFITEEIYTHLPTVEGSIVIAEFPHYTEADNMAKEEEMMNLTMDGIRNIRNVRAEMNVPPSKKAKVIIVPTAEKKEAMEAGKDYFVTLASASVVEIVDNENNIPEDAVSVVIEGVKIFIPLDELVDFSKELDRLNKEKAKIEGEIKRVNGKLSNQGFLAKAPESLVNEEKAKKAKFEEMMNSVLERIANIEAKIK
;
A
#
# COMPACT_ATOMS: atom_id res chain seq x y z
N MET A 1 12.47 7.53 -28.80
CA MET A 1 13.19 8.19 -27.68
C MET A 1 14.52 8.80 -28.10
N ASN A 2 14.84 8.83 -29.38
CA ASN A 2 16.05 9.48 -29.89
C ASN A 2 16.01 10.98 -29.60
N GLY A 3 16.89 11.46 -28.71
CA GLY A 3 17.02 12.89 -28.39
C GLY A 3 16.72 13.30 -26.94
N VAL A 4 16.45 12.36 -26.03
CA VAL A 4 16.29 12.67 -24.60
C VAL A 4 17.68 12.83 -24.00
N ASN A 5 18.08 14.08 -23.70
CA ASN A 5 19.31 14.34 -22.99
C ASN A 5 19.13 13.99 -21.51
N ARG A 6 20.06 13.23 -20.91
CA ARG A 6 20.09 12.87 -19.47
C ARG A 6 19.95 14.11 -18.58
N GLU A 7 20.60 15.20 -18.90
CA GLU A 7 20.50 16.47 -18.16
C GLU A 7 19.07 17.02 -18.10
N SER A 8 18.32 16.91 -19.22
CA SER A 8 16.92 17.36 -19.26
C SER A 8 15.99 16.47 -18.45
N VAL A 9 16.32 15.18 -18.33
CA VAL A 9 15.59 14.22 -17.49
C VAL A 9 15.88 14.49 -16.03
N GLU A 10 17.15 14.66 -15.65
CA GLU A 10 17.58 14.92 -14.27
C GLU A 10 16.92 16.18 -13.68
N ALA A 11 16.77 17.24 -14.48
CA ALA A 11 16.10 18.47 -14.07
C ALA A 11 14.60 18.28 -13.73
N ASN A 12 13.96 17.23 -14.26
CA ASN A 12 12.54 16.94 -14.08
C ASN A 12 12.28 15.69 -13.21
N MET A 13 13.32 15.12 -12.59
CA MET A 13 13.19 13.95 -11.71
C MET A 13 12.46 14.31 -10.42
N THR A 14 11.46 13.51 -10.10
CA THR A 14 10.77 13.54 -8.80
C THR A 14 11.53 12.75 -7.75
N LEU A 15 11.10 12.84 -6.49
CA LEU A 15 11.63 12.02 -5.40
C LEU A 15 11.60 10.52 -5.75
N ALA A 16 10.52 10.02 -6.35
CA ALA A 16 10.40 8.61 -6.71
C ALA A 16 11.37 8.21 -7.84
N ASP A 17 11.63 9.07 -8.81
CA ASP A 17 12.60 8.78 -9.88
C ASP A 17 14.02 8.64 -9.32
N LYS A 18 14.42 9.56 -8.45
CA LYS A 18 15.72 9.52 -7.79
C LYS A 18 15.86 8.31 -6.88
N TRP A 19 14.82 8.03 -6.09
CA TRP A 19 14.76 6.85 -5.23
C TRP A 19 14.99 5.56 -6.01
N ILE A 20 14.22 5.31 -7.07
CA ILE A 20 14.30 4.02 -7.78
C ILE A 20 15.61 3.85 -8.55
N ILE A 21 16.21 4.95 -9.05
CA ILE A 21 17.54 4.92 -9.69
C ILE A 21 18.60 4.57 -8.65
N SER A 22 18.57 5.20 -7.47
CA SER A 22 19.49 4.92 -6.37
C SER A 22 19.35 3.48 -5.88
N ARG A 23 18.11 2.99 -5.69
CA ARG A 23 17.85 1.60 -5.31
C ARG A 23 18.38 0.60 -6.35
N ALA A 24 18.11 0.84 -7.63
CA ALA A 24 18.65 0.02 -8.72
C ALA A 24 20.19 -0.03 -8.71
N ASN A 25 20.83 1.11 -8.47
CA ASN A 25 22.27 1.23 -8.37
C ASN A 25 22.84 0.44 -7.18
N ASN A 26 22.19 0.52 -6.00
CA ASN A 26 22.58 -0.24 -4.83
C ASN A 26 22.37 -1.75 -5.02
N VAL A 27 21.27 -2.15 -5.69
CA VAL A 27 21.03 -3.57 -6.03
C VAL A 27 22.09 -4.11 -6.99
N VAL A 28 22.55 -3.32 -7.98
CA VAL A 28 23.68 -3.70 -8.85
C VAL A 28 24.89 -4.04 -8.02
N LYS A 29 25.25 -3.22 -7.02
CA LYS A 29 26.38 -3.50 -6.13
C LYS A 29 26.16 -4.77 -5.31
N GLU A 30 25.00 -4.89 -4.64
CA GLU A 30 24.68 -6.06 -3.81
C GLU A 30 24.70 -7.37 -4.61
N VAL A 31 24.14 -7.35 -5.83
CA VAL A 31 24.13 -8.51 -6.72
C VAL A 31 25.54 -8.86 -7.16
N THR A 32 26.35 -7.89 -7.60
CA THR A 32 27.73 -8.13 -8.00
C THR A 32 28.55 -8.70 -6.84
N ASP A 33 28.47 -8.11 -5.65
CA ASP A 33 29.19 -8.57 -4.46
C ASP A 33 28.83 -10.03 -4.06
N ASN A 34 27.55 -10.44 -4.28
CA ASN A 34 27.13 -11.82 -4.00
C ASN A 34 27.54 -12.78 -5.13
N MET A 35 27.47 -12.35 -6.40
CA MET A 35 27.95 -13.17 -7.53
C MET A 35 29.45 -13.46 -7.41
N ASP A 36 30.27 -12.49 -7.04
CA ASP A 36 31.71 -12.64 -6.82
C ASP A 36 32.05 -13.62 -5.70
N LYS A 37 31.14 -13.78 -4.72
CA LYS A 37 31.25 -14.78 -3.64
C LYS A 37 30.60 -16.12 -4.00
N PHE A 38 30.09 -16.28 -5.20
CA PHE A 38 29.31 -17.45 -5.64
C PHE A 38 28.01 -17.67 -4.85
N ASP A 39 27.49 -16.65 -4.16
CA ASP A 39 26.21 -16.68 -3.47
C ASP A 39 25.04 -16.40 -4.45
N LEU A 40 24.95 -17.21 -5.51
CA LEU A 40 24.04 -16.97 -6.64
C LEU A 40 22.56 -16.94 -6.25
N GLY A 41 22.16 -17.74 -5.26
CA GLY A 41 20.79 -17.74 -4.75
C GLY A 41 20.43 -16.43 -4.06
N ILE A 42 21.36 -15.85 -3.29
CA ILE A 42 21.16 -14.54 -2.64
C ILE A 42 21.09 -13.43 -3.68
N ALA A 43 21.98 -13.45 -4.68
CA ALA A 43 21.97 -12.51 -5.77
C ALA A 43 20.62 -12.53 -6.53
N ALA A 44 20.11 -13.72 -6.88
CA ALA A 44 18.82 -13.88 -7.54
C ALA A 44 17.66 -13.34 -6.67
N GLN A 45 17.65 -13.61 -5.36
CA GLN A 45 16.65 -13.10 -4.42
C GLN A 45 16.65 -11.56 -4.36
N LYS A 46 17.83 -10.94 -4.32
CA LYS A 46 17.95 -9.46 -4.34
C LYS A 46 17.33 -8.85 -5.59
N ILE A 47 17.56 -9.43 -6.76
CA ILE A 47 16.97 -8.98 -8.02
C ILE A 47 15.46 -9.12 -7.98
N TYR A 48 14.97 -10.28 -7.49
CA TYR A 48 13.53 -10.55 -7.37
C TYR A 48 12.84 -9.55 -6.44
N ASP A 49 13.38 -9.33 -5.24
CA ASP A 49 12.80 -8.44 -4.25
C ASP A 49 12.74 -7.00 -4.77
N PHE A 50 13.80 -6.53 -5.40
CA PHE A 50 13.82 -5.21 -6.02
C PHE A 50 12.81 -5.08 -7.17
N ALA A 51 12.83 -6.03 -8.10
CA ALA A 51 11.95 -5.98 -9.26
C ALA A 51 10.47 -6.03 -8.86
N TRP A 52 10.11 -6.89 -7.91
CA TRP A 52 8.72 -7.08 -7.52
C TRP A 52 8.27 -6.03 -6.52
N SER A 53 8.98 -5.90 -5.38
CA SER A 53 8.51 -5.11 -4.25
C SER A 53 8.79 -3.62 -4.35
N GLU A 54 9.80 -3.19 -5.14
CA GLU A 54 10.14 -1.78 -5.27
C GLU A 54 9.74 -1.24 -6.66
N TYR A 55 10.17 -1.90 -7.74
CA TYR A 55 9.89 -1.42 -9.09
C TYR A 55 8.42 -1.62 -9.49
N CYS A 56 7.88 -2.85 -9.35
CA CYS A 56 6.50 -3.15 -9.76
C CYS A 56 5.47 -2.59 -8.79
N ASP A 57 5.61 -2.88 -7.49
CA ASP A 57 4.57 -2.54 -6.49
C ASP A 57 4.51 -1.05 -6.16
N TRP A 58 5.64 -0.34 -6.26
CA TRP A 58 5.70 1.07 -5.91
C TRP A 58 5.95 1.96 -7.11
N TYR A 59 7.10 1.82 -7.77
CA TYR A 59 7.49 2.81 -8.76
C TYR A 59 6.53 2.87 -9.95
N ILE A 60 6.13 1.73 -10.51
CA ILE A 60 5.15 1.69 -11.61
C ILE A 60 3.83 2.35 -11.20
N GLU A 61 3.33 2.09 -9.98
CA GLU A 61 2.09 2.70 -9.51
C GLU A 61 2.22 4.22 -9.31
N ILE A 62 3.35 4.69 -8.80
CA ILE A 62 3.62 6.11 -8.59
C ILE A 62 3.65 6.89 -9.91
N VAL A 63 4.22 6.33 -10.96
CA VAL A 63 4.39 7.07 -12.23
C VAL A 63 3.18 7.04 -13.14
N LYS A 64 2.19 6.16 -12.89
CA LYS A 64 0.96 6.07 -13.71
C LYS A 64 0.30 7.42 -13.99
N PRO A 65 0.06 8.31 -13.02
CA PRO A 65 -0.54 9.62 -13.30
C PRO A 65 0.28 10.45 -14.28
N ARG A 66 1.61 10.40 -14.22
CA ARG A 66 2.51 11.13 -15.12
C ARG A 66 2.47 10.57 -16.53
N LEU A 67 2.35 9.24 -16.68
CA LEU A 67 2.26 8.60 -18.01
C LEU A 67 0.98 8.98 -18.77
N TYR A 68 -0.10 9.28 -18.05
CA TYR A 68 -1.38 9.69 -18.62
C TYR A 68 -1.61 11.21 -18.62
N SER A 69 -0.66 12.01 -18.12
CA SER A 69 -0.77 13.45 -18.11
C SER A 69 -0.44 14.07 -19.48
N ASP A 70 -0.87 15.32 -19.67
CA ASP A 70 -0.52 16.15 -20.82
C ASP A 70 0.88 16.80 -20.70
N ASP A 71 1.50 16.71 -19.51
CA ASP A 71 2.84 17.20 -19.27
C ASP A 71 3.87 16.27 -19.95
N LYS A 72 4.36 16.74 -21.10
CA LYS A 72 5.31 15.99 -21.92
C LYS A 72 6.66 15.76 -21.22
N ALA A 73 7.14 16.74 -20.42
CA ALA A 73 8.41 16.63 -19.72
C ALA A 73 8.32 15.60 -18.59
N ALA A 74 7.26 15.66 -17.77
CA ALA A 74 7.01 14.68 -16.72
C ALA A 74 6.83 13.26 -17.26
N LYS A 75 6.06 13.13 -18.37
CA LYS A 75 5.87 11.83 -19.05
C LYS A 75 7.17 11.27 -19.60
N GLN A 76 8.00 12.12 -20.22
CA GLN A 76 9.27 11.70 -20.80
C GLN A 76 10.26 11.25 -19.74
N THR A 77 10.34 11.97 -18.60
CA THR A 77 11.18 11.58 -17.46
C THR A 77 10.72 10.25 -16.87
N ALA A 78 9.41 10.07 -16.68
CA ALA A 78 8.87 8.80 -16.18
C ALA A 78 9.18 7.61 -17.11
N LEU A 79 9.00 7.77 -18.42
CA LEU A 79 9.33 6.74 -19.42
C LEU A 79 10.81 6.42 -19.45
N TYR A 80 11.66 7.44 -19.40
CA TYR A 80 13.11 7.25 -19.33
C TYR A 80 13.50 6.44 -18.09
N THR A 81 13.04 6.84 -16.92
CA THR A 81 13.40 6.16 -15.66
C THR A 81 12.86 4.72 -15.62
N LEU A 82 11.63 4.50 -16.09
CA LEU A 82 11.07 3.13 -16.24
C LEU A 82 11.97 2.26 -17.10
N THR A 83 12.32 2.70 -18.30
CA THR A 83 13.14 1.91 -19.23
C THR A 83 14.57 1.72 -18.71
N TYR A 84 15.17 2.75 -18.13
CA TYR A 84 16.52 2.69 -17.55
C TYR A 84 16.62 1.66 -16.41
N VAL A 85 15.65 1.66 -15.50
CA VAL A 85 15.65 0.70 -14.38
C VAL A 85 15.32 -0.71 -14.86
N LEU A 86 14.35 -0.85 -15.80
CA LEU A 86 14.02 -2.16 -16.38
C LEU A 86 15.21 -2.76 -17.12
N GLU A 87 15.97 -1.97 -17.86
CA GLU A 87 17.19 -2.42 -18.53
C GLU A 87 18.21 -2.98 -17.54
N LYS A 88 18.44 -2.31 -16.40
CA LYS A 88 19.31 -2.81 -15.32
C LYS A 88 18.79 -4.13 -14.77
N ILE A 89 17.49 -4.25 -14.47
CA ILE A 89 16.87 -5.49 -13.97
C ILE A 89 17.08 -6.63 -14.97
N LEU A 90 16.84 -6.41 -16.26
CA LEU A 90 17.01 -7.44 -17.29
C LEU A 90 18.46 -7.91 -17.38
N LYS A 91 19.43 -7.00 -17.35
CA LYS A 91 20.86 -7.35 -17.39
C LYS A 91 21.28 -8.15 -16.16
N LEU A 92 20.82 -7.78 -14.96
CA LEU A 92 21.08 -8.54 -13.74
C LEU A 92 20.43 -9.94 -13.76
N LEU A 93 19.25 -10.08 -14.33
CA LEU A 93 18.52 -11.35 -14.46
C LEU A 93 19.06 -12.25 -15.56
N HIS A 94 19.72 -11.69 -16.57
CA HIS A 94 20.11 -12.43 -17.76
C HIS A 94 20.90 -13.71 -17.49
N PRO A 95 21.86 -13.75 -16.54
CA PRO A 95 22.55 -15.00 -16.19
C PRO A 95 21.65 -16.12 -15.67
N TYR A 96 20.49 -15.78 -15.14
CA TYR A 96 19.49 -16.73 -14.58
C TYR A 96 18.40 -17.10 -15.58
N MET A 97 17.99 -16.17 -16.43
CA MET A 97 16.83 -16.30 -17.32
C MET A 97 17.14 -15.75 -18.72
N PRO A 98 18.08 -16.34 -19.46
CA PRO A 98 18.64 -15.75 -20.69
C PRO A 98 17.61 -15.52 -21.80
N PHE A 99 16.65 -16.43 -21.97
CA PHE A 99 15.72 -16.32 -23.11
C PHE A 99 14.70 -15.22 -22.95
N ILE A 100 14.04 -15.15 -21.79
CA ILE A 100 12.99 -14.14 -21.57
C ILE A 100 13.57 -12.73 -21.44
N THR A 101 14.75 -12.59 -20.84
CA THR A 101 15.41 -11.30 -20.71
C THR A 101 15.91 -10.77 -22.07
N GLU A 102 16.39 -11.62 -22.95
CA GLU A 102 16.75 -11.25 -24.33
C GLU A 102 15.49 -10.76 -25.08
N GLU A 103 14.41 -11.53 -25.00
CA GLU A 103 13.16 -11.18 -25.70
C GLU A 103 12.63 -9.82 -25.25
N ILE A 104 12.57 -9.55 -23.94
CA ILE A 104 12.10 -8.26 -23.45
C ILE A 104 13.10 -7.14 -23.80
N TYR A 105 14.39 -7.38 -23.64
CA TYR A 105 15.44 -6.39 -23.88
C TYR A 105 15.41 -5.85 -25.30
N THR A 106 15.34 -6.74 -26.31
CA THR A 106 15.30 -6.34 -27.73
C THR A 106 14.06 -5.54 -28.14
N HIS A 107 13.00 -5.57 -27.30
CA HIS A 107 11.79 -4.75 -27.49
C HIS A 107 11.86 -3.38 -26.79
N LEU A 108 12.89 -3.12 -25.98
CA LEU A 108 13.04 -1.80 -25.36
C LEU A 108 13.45 -0.74 -26.40
N PRO A 109 12.80 0.45 -26.39
CA PRO A 109 13.07 1.49 -27.38
C PRO A 109 14.43 2.20 -27.19
N THR A 110 15.14 1.89 -26.10
CA THR A 110 16.38 2.56 -25.68
C THR A 110 17.63 1.75 -25.97
N VAL A 111 17.48 0.49 -26.40
CA VAL A 111 18.61 -0.43 -26.60
C VAL A 111 18.76 -0.82 -28.07
N GLU A 112 19.98 -1.20 -28.42
CA GLU A 112 20.32 -1.73 -29.74
C GLU A 112 21.09 -3.06 -29.56
N GLY A 113 20.77 -4.05 -30.37
CA GLY A 113 21.42 -5.36 -30.37
C GLY A 113 20.92 -6.30 -29.26
N SER A 114 21.73 -7.31 -28.96
CA SER A 114 21.44 -8.38 -28.00
C SER A 114 21.93 -8.03 -26.60
N ILE A 115 21.19 -8.42 -25.56
CA ILE A 115 21.61 -8.30 -24.16
C ILE A 115 22.88 -9.09 -23.85
N VAL A 116 23.13 -10.18 -24.59
CA VAL A 116 24.33 -11.05 -24.43
C VAL A 116 25.64 -10.29 -24.60
N ILE A 117 25.67 -9.28 -25.49
CA ILE A 117 26.84 -8.43 -25.73
C ILE A 117 26.76 -7.08 -25.02
N ALA A 118 25.68 -6.81 -24.33
CA ALA A 118 25.52 -5.58 -23.58
C ALA A 118 26.42 -5.56 -22.35
N GLU A 119 26.94 -4.39 -21.99
CA GLU A 119 27.72 -4.21 -20.79
C GLU A 119 26.91 -4.54 -19.54
N PHE A 120 27.50 -5.33 -18.64
CA PHE A 120 26.88 -5.62 -17.34
C PHE A 120 26.79 -4.35 -16.50
N PRO A 121 25.70 -4.11 -15.75
CA PRO A 121 25.55 -2.87 -15.02
C PRO A 121 26.59 -2.74 -13.90
N HIS A 122 27.11 -1.53 -13.74
CA HIS A 122 28.07 -1.18 -12.70
C HIS A 122 27.45 -0.18 -11.71
N TYR A 123 27.88 -0.29 -10.45
CA TYR A 123 27.58 0.71 -9.43
C TYR A 123 28.31 2.02 -9.72
N THR A 124 27.62 3.13 -9.56
CA THR A 124 28.21 4.47 -9.69
C THR A 124 27.85 5.32 -8.46
N GLU A 125 28.85 6.00 -7.88
CA GLU A 125 28.60 6.87 -6.72
C GLU A 125 27.66 8.04 -7.06
N ALA A 126 27.66 8.51 -8.31
CA ALA A 126 26.77 9.57 -8.77
C ALA A 126 25.29 9.22 -8.73
N ASP A 127 24.93 7.93 -8.82
CA ASP A 127 23.57 7.45 -8.74
C ASP A 127 23.18 7.00 -7.30
N ASN A 128 24.02 7.27 -6.29
CA ASN A 128 23.75 6.98 -4.89
C ASN A 128 23.10 8.20 -4.23
N MET A 129 21.78 8.15 -4.05
CA MET A 129 20.96 9.24 -3.50
C MET A 129 20.33 8.83 -2.18
N ALA A 130 21.17 8.61 -1.16
CA ALA A 130 20.75 8.07 0.14
C ALA A 130 19.70 8.96 0.85
N LYS A 131 19.75 10.28 0.67
CA LYS A 131 18.75 11.19 1.25
C LYS A 131 17.38 10.93 0.62
N GLU A 132 17.30 10.79 -0.68
CA GLU A 132 16.06 10.53 -1.40
C GLU A 132 15.51 9.13 -1.08
N GLU A 133 16.38 8.15 -0.83
CA GLU A 133 15.96 6.83 -0.35
C GLU A 133 15.31 6.93 1.04
N GLU A 134 15.91 7.66 1.99
CA GLU A 134 15.33 7.86 3.32
C GLU A 134 13.97 8.57 3.25
N MET A 135 13.88 9.65 2.47
CA MET A 135 12.66 10.42 2.28
C MET A 135 11.52 9.56 1.69
N MET A 136 11.86 8.75 0.69
CA MET A 136 10.88 7.87 0.04
C MET A 136 10.44 6.73 0.96
N ASN A 137 11.36 6.12 1.70
CA ASN A 137 11.05 5.07 2.68
C ASN A 137 10.08 5.57 3.75
N LEU A 138 10.31 6.76 4.30
CA LEU A 138 9.41 7.39 5.25
C LEU A 138 8.01 7.63 4.66
N THR A 139 7.95 8.11 3.42
CA THR A 139 6.68 8.30 2.69
C THR A 139 5.94 6.97 2.47
N MET A 140 6.65 5.93 2.05
CA MET A 140 6.07 4.59 1.86
C MET A 140 5.57 4.00 3.17
N ASP A 141 6.27 4.22 4.29
CA ASP A 141 5.84 3.76 5.61
C ASP A 141 4.54 4.46 6.04
N GLY A 142 4.43 5.77 5.80
CA GLY A 142 3.18 6.50 6.02
C GLY A 142 2.01 5.92 5.21
N ILE A 143 2.24 5.68 3.92
CA ILE A 143 1.22 5.11 3.01
C ILE A 143 0.81 3.69 3.45
N ARG A 144 1.78 2.83 3.82
CA ARG A 144 1.50 1.47 4.31
C ARG A 144 0.63 1.49 5.57
N ASN A 145 0.98 2.35 6.51
CA ASN A 145 0.23 2.47 7.76
C ASN A 145 -1.18 3.00 7.55
N ILE A 146 -1.38 3.99 6.66
CA ILE A 146 -2.73 4.45 6.27
C ILE A 146 -3.53 3.30 5.65
N ARG A 147 -2.93 2.52 4.74
CA ARG A 147 -3.58 1.35 4.13
C ARG A 147 -3.98 0.30 5.16
N ASN A 148 -3.12 0.04 6.16
CA ASN A 148 -3.41 -0.90 7.24
C ASN A 148 -4.62 -0.43 8.08
N VAL A 149 -4.64 0.82 8.52
CA VAL A 149 -5.77 1.40 9.25
C VAL A 149 -7.06 1.30 8.43
N ARG A 150 -7.01 1.64 7.14
CA ARG A 150 -8.18 1.54 6.25
C ARG A 150 -8.67 0.09 6.12
N ALA A 151 -7.76 -0.88 6.04
CA ALA A 151 -8.09 -2.30 5.98
C ALA A 151 -8.72 -2.80 7.29
N GLU A 152 -8.17 -2.44 8.43
CA GLU A 152 -8.70 -2.78 9.76
C GLU A 152 -10.11 -2.21 9.98
N MET A 153 -10.36 -1.01 9.45
CA MET A 153 -11.66 -0.36 9.52
C MET A 153 -12.61 -0.77 8.38
N ASN A 154 -12.21 -1.70 7.50
CA ASN A 154 -12.96 -2.14 6.33
C ASN A 154 -13.42 -0.99 5.41
N VAL A 155 -12.58 0.04 5.26
CA VAL A 155 -12.86 1.18 4.38
C VAL A 155 -12.70 0.77 2.92
N PRO A 156 -13.72 0.95 2.06
CA PRO A 156 -13.61 0.61 0.64
C PRO A 156 -12.47 1.39 -0.04
N PRO A 157 -11.70 0.78 -0.97
CA PRO A 157 -10.64 1.47 -1.69
C PRO A 157 -11.09 2.72 -2.45
N SER A 158 -12.35 2.74 -2.91
CA SER A 158 -12.94 3.87 -3.64
C SER A 158 -13.27 5.08 -2.74
N LYS A 159 -13.37 4.88 -1.42
CA LYS A 159 -13.65 5.98 -0.49
C LYS A 159 -12.36 6.74 -0.22
N LYS A 160 -12.31 7.99 -0.64
CA LYS A 160 -11.19 8.90 -0.36
C LYS A 160 -11.41 9.59 0.98
N ALA A 161 -10.31 9.86 1.71
CA ALA A 161 -10.36 10.56 2.98
C ALA A 161 -9.23 11.61 3.05
N LYS A 162 -9.48 12.68 3.79
CA LYS A 162 -8.46 13.70 4.09
C LYS A 162 -7.36 13.08 4.96
N VAL A 163 -6.11 13.42 4.66
CA VAL A 163 -4.94 13.02 5.44
C VAL A 163 -4.26 14.28 5.95
N ILE A 164 -4.07 14.36 7.25
CA ILE A 164 -3.36 15.46 7.91
C ILE A 164 -2.05 14.93 8.45
N ILE A 165 -0.94 15.53 8.06
CA ILE A 165 0.41 15.08 8.42
C ILE A 165 1.06 16.15 9.30
N VAL A 166 1.55 15.74 10.46
CA VAL A 166 2.28 16.58 11.42
C VAL A 166 3.70 16.04 11.53
N PRO A 167 4.64 16.49 10.70
CA PRO A 167 6.03 16.07 10.78
C PRO A 167 6.82 16.90 11.80
N THR A 168 7.92 16.33 12.30
CA THR A 168 8.98 17.15 12.91
C THR A 168 9.64 18.04 11.86
N ALA A 169 10.35 19.08 12.29
CA ALA A 169 11.05 19.99 11.38
C ALA A 169 12.00 19.25 10.41
N GLU A 170 12.66 18.20 10.89
CA GLU A 170 13.60 17.38 10.11
C GLU A 170 12.93 16.53 9.04
N LYS A 171 11.70 16.08 9.27
CA LYS A 171 10.97 15.19 8.36
C LYS A 171 10.00 15.94 7.42
N LYS A 172 9.85 17.26 7.60
CA LYS A 172 8.91 18.09 6.82
C LYS A 172 9.22 18.07 5.33
N GLU A 173 10.49 18.21 4.96
CA GLU A 173 10.92 18.16 3.55
C GLU A 173 10.51 16.84 2.86
N ALA A 174 10.67 15.71 3.57
CA ALA A 174 10.30 14.41 3.06
C ALA A 174 8.78 14.29 2.82
N MET A 175 7.97 14.76 3.76
CA MET A 175 6.51 14.72 3.64
C MET A 175 5.99 15.64 2.53
N GLU A 176 6.57 16.83 2.38
CA GLU A 176 6.22 17.75 1.29
C GLU A 176 6.58 17.15 -0.09
N ALA A 177 7.76 16.54 -0.22
CA ALA A 177 8.19 15.90 -1.47
C ALA A 177 7.35 14.66 -1.82
N GLY A 178 6.85 13.93 -0.79
CA GLY A 178 6.03 12.73 -0.95
C GLY A 178 4.52 12.97 -1.00
N LYS A 179 4.06 14.20 -0.85
CA LYS A 179 2.64 14.57 -0.67
C LYS A 179 1.70 13.96 -1.71
N ASP A 180 2.04 14.03 -2.98
CA ASP A 180 1.22 13.54 -4.09
C ASP A 180 1.10 12.01 -4.11
N TYR A 181 2.06 11.31 -3.50
CA TYR A 181 2.02 9.84 -3.43
C TYR A 181 0.98 9.36 -2.43
N PHE A 182 0.69 10.11 -1.37
CA PHE A 182 -0.44 9.82 -0.47
C PHE A 182 -1.78 9.95 -1.20
N VAL A 183 -1.94 10.93 -2.07
CA VAL A 183 -3.16 11.08 -2.89
C VAL A 183 -3.35 9.86 -3.80
N THR A 184 -2.27 9.45 -4.47
CA THR A 184 -2.32 8.36 -5.44
C THR A 184 -2.44 6.98 -4.77
N LEU A 185 -1.64 6.73 -3.72
CA LEU A 185 -1.44 5.39 -3.18
C LEU A 185 -2.14 5.11 -1.86
N ALA A 186 -2.49 6.15 -1.08
CA ALA A 186 -3.24 5.99 0.17
C ALA A 186 -4.73 6.33 0.03
N SER A 187 -5.20 6.61 -1.18
CA SER A 187 -6.58 7.08 -1.46
C SER A 187 -6.93 8.34 -0.64
N ALA A 188 -5.96 9.28 -0.52
CA ALA A 188 -6.25 10.55 0.09
C ALA A 188 -7.07 11.44 -0.87
N SER A 189 -8.06 12.17 -0.35
CA SER A 189 -8.79 13.21 -1.07
C SER A 189 -7.95 14.49 -1.15
N VAL A 190 -7.39 14.86 -0.01
CA VAL A 190 -6.49 16.00 0.19
C VAL A 190 -5.44 15.60 1.23
N VAL A 191 -4.23 16.09 1.07
CA VAL A 191 -3.15 15.95 2.05
C VAL A 191 -2.79 17.33 2.57
N GLU A 192 -2.88 17.54 3.87
CA GLU A 192 -2.48 18.76 4.55
C GLU A 192 -1.28 18.47 5.43
N ILE A 193 -0.19 19.25 5.28
CA ILE A 193 0.97 19.18 6.15
C ILE A 193 0.91 20.40 7.06
N VAL A 194 0.84 20.16 8.36
CA VAL A 194 0.66 21.19 9.39
C VAL A 194 1.76 21.12 10.45
N ASP A 195 2.05 22.23 11.10
CA ASP A 195 3.15 22.31 12.09
C ASP A 195 2.74 21.84 13.50
N ASN A 196 1.43 21.71 13.76
CA ASN A 196 0.90 21.31 15.07
C ASN A 196 -0.46 20.62 14.97
N GLU A 197 -0.92 20.07 16.09
CA GLU A 197 -2.16 19.28 16.17
C GLU A 197 -3.41 20.12 16.54
N ASN A 198 -3.33 21.45 16.63
CA ASN A 198 -4.38 22.28 17.23
C ASN A 198 -5.76 22.23 16.57
N ASN A 199 -5.82 21.91 15.27
CA ASN A 199 -7.08 21.87 14.48
C ASN A 199 -7.43 20.46 14.01
N ILE A 200 -6.87 19.44 14.64
CA ILE A 200 -7.16 18.05 14.29
C ILE A 200 -8.39 17.60 15.09
N PRO A 201 -9.38 16.94 14.46
CA PRO A 201 -10.51 16.40 15.19
C PRO A 201 -10.08 15.41 16.27
N GLU A 202 -10.70 15.50 17.46
CA GLU A 202 -10.35 14.63 18.61
C GLU A 202 -10.58 13.14 18.32
N ASP A 203 -11.51 12.83 17.42
CA ASP A 203 -11.83 11.45 17.01
C ASP A 203 -11.07 11.00 15.76
N ALA A 204 -10.11 11.79 15.27
CA ALA A 204 -9.28 11.39 14.14
C ALA A 204 -8.45 10.14 14.47
N VAL A 205 -8.43 9.19 13.53
CA VAL A 205 -7.56 8.02 13.65
C VAL A 205 -6.13 8.45 13.43
N SER A 206 -5.24 8.14 14.38
CA SER A 206 -3.84 8.52 14.33
C SER A 206 -2.94 7.34 13.99
N VAL A 207 -1.92 7.62 13.18
CA VAL A 207 -0.80 6.73 12.86
C VAL A 207 0.48 7.47 13.22
N VAL A 208 1.40 6.80 13.90
CA VAL A 208 2.71 7.35 14.25
C VAL A 208 3.79 6.56 13.54
N ILE A 209 4.62 7.25 12.80
CA ILE A 209 5.85 6.73 12.20
C ILE A 209 7.02 7.61 12.66
N GLU A 210 8.25 7.24 12.29
CA GLU A 210 9.45 7.93 12.75
C GLU A 210 9.40 9.46 12.51
N GLY A 211 9.19 10.23 13.58
CA GLY A 211 9.15 11.71 13.55
C GLY A 211 7.95 12.31 12.80
N VAL A 212 6.90 11.52 12.50
CA VAL A 212 5.70 11.99 11.82
C VAL A 212 4.45 11.39 12.44
N LYS A 213 3.46 12.23 12.71
CA LYS A 213 2.10 11.80 13.06
C LYS A 213 1.18 12.05 11.87
N ILE A 214 0.36 11.07 11.56
CA ILE A 214 -0.60 11.13 10.46
C ILE A 214 -1.99 10.96 11.05
N PHE A 215 -2.92 11.83 10.70
CA PHE A 215 -4.29 11.80 11.18
C PHE A 215 -5.28 11.70 10.02
N ILE A 216 -6.31 10.90 10.20
CA ILE A 216 -7.38 10.72 9.24
C ILE A 216 -8.70 10.96 9.99
N PRO A 217 -9.50 11.97 9.65
CA PRO A 217 -10.81 12.22 10.26
C PRO A 217 -11.69 10.98 10.14
N LEU A 218 -12.30 10.56 11.25
CA LEU A 218 -13.05 9.31 11.32
C LEU A 218 -14.32 9.35 10.46
N ASP A 219 -15.00 10.49 10.38
CA ASP A 219 -16.18 10.72 9.57
C ASP A 219 -15.93 10.56 8.07
N GLU A 220 -14.70 10.82 7.63
CA GLU A 220 -14.26 10.57 6.26
C GLU A 220 -13.92 9.08 5.99
N LEU A 221 -13.56 8.32 7.01
CA LEU A 221 -13.27 6.89 6.88
C LEU A 221 -14.54 6.04 6.90
N VAL A 222 -15.48 6.35 7.78
CA VAL A 222 -16.70 5.57 8.00
C VAL A 222 -17.91 6.36 7.48
N ASP A 223 -18.72 5.71 6.66
CA ASP A 223 -20.07 6.19 6.36
C ASP A 223 -20.99 5.63 7.46
N PHE A 224 -21.14 6.41 8.53
CA PHE A 224 -21.89 6.00 9.70
C PHE A 224 -23.33 5.59 9.36
N SER A 225 -23.95 6.22 8.37
CA SER A 225 -25.31 5.88 7.92
C SER A 225 -25.34 4.48 7.28
N LYS A 226 -24.44 4.19 6.36
CA LYS A 226 -24.35 2.87 5.71
C LYS A 226 -23.92 1.76 6.69
N GLU A 227 -23.00 2.06 7.61
CA GLU A 227 -22.59 1.10 8.62
C GLU A 227 -23.72 0.80 9.60
N LEU A 228 -24.53 1.80 9.97
CA LEU A 228 -25.74 1.63 10.78
C LEU A 228 -26.75 0.74 10.06
N ASP A 229 -26.98 0.98 8.77
CA ASP A 229 -27.88 0.13 7.95
C ASP A 229 -27.36 -1.32 7.87
N ARG A 230 -26.06 -1.51 7.72
CA ARG A 230 -25.44 -2.83 7.71
C ARG A 230 -25.61 -3.56 9.03
N LEU A 231 -25.33 -2.87 10.15
CA LEU A 231 -25.50 -3.42 11.49
C LEU A 231 -26.95 -3.73 11.83
N ASN A 232 -27.90 -2.91 11.39
CA ASN A 232 -29.33 -3.19 11.56
C ASN A 232 -29.77 -4.44 10.77
N LYS A 233 -29.25 -4.66 9.58
CA LYS A 233 -29.49 -5.90 8.81
C LYS A 233 -28.86 -7.12 9.49
N GLU A 234 -27.67 -6.99 10.06
CA GLU A 234 -26.99 -8.03 10.81
C GLU A 234 -27.78 -8.37 12.09
N LYS A 235 -28.22 -7.35 12.85
CA LYS A 235 -29.12 -7.49 14.02
C LYS A 235 -30.37 -8.29 13.67
N ALA A 236 -31.06 -7.91 12.60
CA ALA A 236 -32.29 -8.61 12.17
C ALA A 236 -32.04 -10.08 11.83
N LYS A 237 -30.90 -10.42 11.25
CA LYS A 237 -30.52 -11.83 11.00
C LYS A 237 -30.30 -12.60 12.30
N ILE A 238 -29.54 -12.02 13.25
CA ILE A 238 -29.27 -12.66 14.56
C ILE A 238 -30.56 -12.80 15.34
N GLU A 239 -31.45 -11.81 15.33
CA GLU A 239 -32.78 -11.89 15.93
C GLU A 239 -33.60 -13.09 15.39
N GLY A 240 -33.54 -13.27 14.05
CA GLY A 240 -34.16 -14.42 13.39
C GLY A 240 -33.61 -15.78 13.88
N GLU A 241 -32.27 -15.87 14.02
CA GLU A 241 -31.61 -17.07 14.52
C GLU A 241 -31.96 -17.35 16.00
N ILE A 242 -31.93 -16.33 16.85
CA ILE A 242 -32.34 -16.43 18.28
C ILE A 242 -33.78 -16.89 18.37
N LYS A 243 -34.71 -16.33 17.58
CA LYS A 243 -36.11 -16.73 17.54
C LYS A 243 -36.28 -18.20 17.13
N ARG A 244 -35.51 -18.64 16.12
CA ARG A 244 -35.52 -20.03 15.65
C ARG A 244 -35.06 -20.99 16.73
N VAL A 245 -33.94 -20.69 17.39
CA VAL A 245 -33.39 -21.53 18.46
C VAL A 245 -34.31 -21.53 19.69
N ASN A 246 -34.85 -20.39 20.09
CA ASN A 246 -35.83 -20.29 21.17
C ASN A 246 -37.10 -21.09 20.84
N GLY A 247 -37.60 -21.06 19.60
CA GLY A 247 -38.73 -21.88 19.17
C GLY A 247 -38.47 -23.38 19.31
N LYS A 248 -37.27 -23.85 19.04
CA LYS A 248 -36.87 -25.24 19.27
C LYS A 248 -36.81 -25.58 20.78
N LEU A 249 -36.15 -24.72 21.56
CA LEU A 249 -35.95 -24.92 22.99
C LEU A 249 -37.25 -24.78 23.82
N SER A 250 -38.28 -24.09 23.29
CA SER A 250 -39.59 -24.00 23.91
C SER A 250 -40.56 -25.12 23.49
N ASN A 251 -40.21 -25.92 22.48
CA ASN A 251 -41.03 -27.00 21.99
C ASN A 251 -40.91 -28.24 22.91
N GLN A 252 -41.95 -28.50 23.71
CA GLN A 252 -41.99 -29.66 24.64
C GLN A 252 -41.81 -31.00 23.92
N GLY A 253 -42.33 -31.13 22.69
CA GLY A 253 -42.17 -32.34 21.88
C GLY A 253 -40.71 -32.56 21.42
N PHE A 254 -39.98 -31.51 21.18
CA PHE A 254 -38.56 -31.58 20.89
C PHE A 254 -37.76 -31.95 22.14
N LEU A 255 -38.00 -31.27 23.27
CA LEU A 255 -37.29 -31.52 24.52
C LEU A 255 -37.50 -32.94 25.07
N ALA A 256 -38.68 -33.53 24.83
CA ALA A 256 -39.02 -34.90 25.29
C ALA A 256 -38.38 -36.00 24.41
N LYS A 257 -38.05 -35.73 23.16
CA LYS A 257 -37.57 -36.75 22.20
C LYS A 257 -36.12 -36.57 21.77
N ALA A 258 -35.54 -35.36 21.91
CA ALA A 258 -34.19 -35.09 21.48
C ALA A 258 -33.14 -35.63 22.46
N PRO A 259 -32.02 -36.16 21.99
CA PRO A 259 -30.89 -36.50 22.84
C PRO A 259 -30.41 -35.26 23.61
N GLU A 260 -29.93 -35.44 24.84
CA GLU A 260 -29.43 -34.36 25.69
C GLU A 260 -28.30 -33.57 25.04
N SER A 261 -27.43 -34.24 24.28
CA SER A 261 -26.36 -33.58 23.47
C SER A 261 -26.90 -32.55 22.51
N LEU A 262 -27.99 -32.86 21.79
CA LEU A 262 -28.61 -31.97 20.82
C LEU A 262 -29.28 -30.76 21.49
N VAL A 263 -29.89 -30.95 22.65
CA VAL A 263 -30.46 -29.85 23.45
C VAL A 263 -29.37 -28.92 23.95
N ASN A 264 -28.23 -29.47 24.40
CA ASN A 264 -27.07 -28.69 24.84
C ASN A 264 -26.42 -27.94 23.69
N GLU A 265 -26.34 -28.52 22.48
CA GLU A 265 -25.88 -27.81 21.27
C GLU A 265 -26.78 -26.60 20.92
N GLU A 266 -28.10 -26.77 20.98
CA GLU A 266 -29.01 -25.65 20.71
C GLU A 266 -28.91 -24.55 21.79
N LYS A 267 -28.70 -24.90 23.05
CA LYS A 267 -28.41 -23.95 24.13
C LYS A 267 -27.11 -23.21 23.91
N ALA A 268 -26.04 -23.90 23.48
CA ALA A 268 -24.75 -23.27 23.14
C ALA A 268 -24.86 -22.31 21.95
N LYS A 269 -25.64 -22.70 20.92
CA LYS A 269 -25.95 -21.79 19.78
C LYS A 269 -26.71 -20.57 20.25
N LYS A 270 -27.67 -20.70 21.15
CA LYS A 270 -28.39 -19.56 21.73
C LYS A 270 -27.45 -18.60 22.42
N ALA A 271 -26.60 -19.07 23.33
CA ALA A 271 -25.63 -18.25 24.05
C ALA A 271 -24.68 -17.50 23.08
N LYS A 272 -24.21 -18.19 22.04
CA LYS A 272 -23.37 -17.57 20.99
C LYS A 272 -24.10 -16.46 20.25
N PHE A 273 -25.36 -16.67 19.84
CA PHE A 273 -26.14 -15.65 19.16
C PHE A 273 -26.48 -14.46 20.06
N GLU A 274 -26.73 -14.69 21.35
CA GLU A 274 -26.94 -13.62 22.34
C GLU A 274 -25.68 -12.80 22.55
N GLU A 275 -24.50 -13.42 22.60
CA GLU A 275 -23.21 -12.70 22.63
C GLU A 275 -22.99 -11.86 21.37
N MET A 276 -23.24 -12.45 20.18
CA MET A 276 -23.15 -11.71 18.91
C MET A 276 -24.13 -10.53 18.88
N MET A 277 -25.35 -10.70 19.40
CA MET A 277 -26.35 -9.64 19.48
C MET A 277 -25.87 -8.48 20.36
N ASN A 278 -25.32 -8.79 21.53
CA ASN A 278 -24.78 -7.76 22.43
C ASN A 278 -23.66 -6.96 21.78
N SER A 279 -22.75 -7.63 21.09
CA SER A 279 -21.67 -6.97 20.34
C SER A 279 -22.20 -6.04 19.22
N VAL A 280 -23.21 -6.48 18.48
CA VAL A 280 -23.84 -5.65 17.42
C VAL A 280 -24.57 -4.46 18.02
N LEU A 281 -25.29 -4.63 19.12
CA LEU A 281 -25.99 -3.54 19.80
C LEU A 281 -25.04 -2.49 20.36
N GLU A 282 -23.92 -2.92 20.94
CA GLU A 282 -22.88 -2.00 21.42
C GLU A 282 -22.28 -1.17 20.27
N ARG A 283 -22.01 -1.80 19.14
CA ARG A 283 -21.52 -1.11 17.94
C ARG A 283 -22.55 -0.11 17.39
N ILE A 284 -23.84 -0.47 17.35
CA ILE A 284 -24.92 0.45 16.95
C ILE A 284 -24.96 1.65 17.88
N ALA A 285 -24.96 1.44 19.21
CA ALA A 285 -25.00 2.53 20.19
C ALA A 285 -23.79 3.50 20.05
N ASN A 286 -22.60 2.95 19.80
CA ASN A 286 -21.39 3.74 19.58
C ASN A 286 -21.49 4.61 18.31
N ILE A 287 -22.08 4.08 17.24
CA ILE A 287 -22.26 4.85 15.99
C ILE A 287 -23.36 5.91 16.16
N GLU A 288 -24.48 5.59 16.79
CA GLU A 288 -25.57 6.55 17.03
C GLU A 288 -25.12 7.72 17.92
N ALA A 289 -24.20 7.46 18.88
CA ALA A 289 -23.61 8.52 19.70
C ALA A 289 -22.72 9.47 18.89
N LYS A 290 -22.13 9.01 17.78
CA LYS A 290 -21.26 9.81 16.89
C LYS A 290 -22.05 10.57 15.80
N ILE A 291 -23.26 10.16 15.49
CA ILE A 291 -24.14 10.83 14.51
C ILE A 291 -24.91 12.00 15.16
N LYS A 292 -25.08 11.99 16.48
CA LYS A 292 -25.73 13.06 17.26
C LYS A 292 -24.75 14.21 17.53
#